data_854f9d4ec82c4eef626e6fa9c2cc2f65
#
_entry.id   854f9d4ec82c4eef626e6fa9c2cc2f65
#
_cell.length_a   1.000
_cell.length_b   1.000
_cell.length_c   1.000
_cell.angle_alpha   90.00
_cell.angle_beta   90.00
_cell.angle_gamma   90.00
#
_symmetry.space_group_name_H-M   'P 1'
#
loop_
_entity.id
_entity.type
_entity.pdbx_description
1 polymer ?
#
loop_
_entity_poly.entity_id
_entity_poly.type
_entity_poly.pdbx_seq_one_letter_code
_entity_poly.pdbx_strand_id
1 'polypeptide(L)'
;MQNTIQEAQRFVLGLWGVRYQVKDVRRSVAFYTQQLGLNLDDQRLPAFAQVSIGNLKLILSGPGASGSRPMPDGHHQEPGGWNRVILQVADLPGRIQQLQETGVHFRNQMEVGPGGKQILLEDADGNPVELFEPAAR
;
A
#
# COMPACT_ATOMS: atom_id res chain seq x y z
N MET A 1 -16.62 22.62 -17.22
CA MET A 1 -15.45 23.21 -16.55
C MET A 1 -15.87 23.77 -15.20
N GLN A 2 -15.15 23.39 -14.17
CA GLN A 2 -15.42 23.94 -12.83
C GLN A 2 -14.81 25.32 -12.70
N ASN A 3 -15.49 26.19 -11.97
CA ASN A 3 -14.93 27.50 -11.67
C ASN A 3 -14.18 27.46 -10.33
N THR A 4 -13.30 28.43 -10.15
CA THR A 4 -12.44 28.53 -8.98
C THR A 4 -13.23 28.63 -7.69
N ILE A 5 -14.40 29.29 -7.70
CA ILE A 5 -15.23 29.45 -6.52
C ILE A 5 -15.76 28.10 -6.04
N GLN A 6 -16.25 27.25 -6.96
CA GLN A 6 -16.74 25.91 -6.62
C GLN A 6 -15.62 25.05 -6.05
N GLU A 7 -14.44 25.12 -6.65
CA GLU A 7 -13.29 24.36 -6.16
C GLU A 7 -12.88 24.78 -4.76
N ALA A 8 -12.87 26.10 -4.48
CA ALA A 8 -12.50 26.59 -3.17
C ALA A 8 -13.49 26.20 -2.08
N GLN A 9 -14.76 25.91 -2.44
CA GLN A 9 -15.80 25.52 -1.50
C GLN A 9 -15.85 24.02 -1.24
N ARG A 10 -15.11 23.21 -1.99
CA ARG A 10 -15.07 21.77 -1.76
C ARG A 10 -14.38 21.48 -0.45
N PHE A 11 -14.94 20.56 0.31
CA PHE A 11 -14.30 20.08 1.54
C PHE A 11 -13.07 19.23 1.21
N VAL A 12 -13.24 18.16 0.42
CA VAL A 12 -12.15 17.30 0.00
C VAL A 12 -11.65 17.77 -1.36
N LEU A 13 -10.36 18.10 -1.45
CA LEU A 13 -9.76 18.59 -2.69
C LEU A 13 -9.23 17.45 -3.58
N GLY A 14 -8.91 16.31 -2.99
CA GLY A 14 -8.40 15.18 -3.73
C GLY A 14 -7.86 14.08 -2.83
N LEU A 15 -7.34 13.03 -3.45
CA LEU A 15 -6.63 11.98 -2.74
C LEU A 15 -5.17 12.39 -2.57
N TRP A 16 -4.68 12.44 -1.33
CA TRP A 16 -3.26 12.69 -1.08
C TRP A 16 -2.45 11.41 -1.16
N GLY A 17 -2.92 10.38 -0.47
CA GLY A 17 -2.22 9.10 -0.44
C GLY A 17 -2.83 8.15 0.57
N VAL A 18 -2.16 7.04 0.76
CA VAL A 18 -2.54 6.00 1.73
C VAL A 18 -1.37 5.82 2.69
N ARG A 19 -1.67 5.70 3.98
CA ARG A 19 -0.65 5.52 5.01
C ARG A 19 -0.72 4.11 5.57
N TYR A 20 0.45 3.46 5.58
CA TYR A 20 0.62 2.15 6.22
C TYR A 20 1.55 2.31 7.41
N GLN A 21 1.16 1.75 8.55
CA GLN A 21 2.02 1.69 9.72
C GLN A 21 3.03 0.57 9.54
N VAL A 22 4.31 0.87 9.77
CA VAL A 22 5.39 -0.11 9.63
C VAL A 22 6.34 0.01 10.82
N LYS A 23 6.99 -1.08 11.18
CA LYS A 23 7.92 -1.10 12.32
C LYS A 23 9.33 -0.72 11.91
N ASP A 24 9.71 -1.01 10.68
CA ASP A 24 11.04 -0.73 10.14
C ASP A 24 10.89 -0.19 8.73
N VAL A 25 11.07 1.14 8.59
CA VAL A 25 10.85 1.83 7.31
C VAL A 25 11.81 1.33 6.23
N ARG A 26 13.08 1.09 6.58
CA ARG A 26 14.06 0.61 5.60
C ARG A 26 13.64 -0.75 5.02
N ARG A 27 13.19 -1.66 5.86
CA ARG A 27 12.71 -2.98 5.44
C ARG A 27 11.46 -2.85 4.57
N SER A 28 10.55 -1.96 4.93
CA SER A 28 9.33 -1.71 4.16
C SER A 28 9.66 -1.13 2.78
N VAL A 29 10.58 -0.18 2.71
CA VAL A 29 11.03 0.37 1.41
C VAL A 29 11.57 -0.75 0.52
N ALA A 30 12.40 -1.63 1.07
CA ALA A 30 12.93 -2.75 0.30
C ALA A 30 11.81 -3.66 -0.23
N PHE A 31 10.81 -3.94 0.60
CA PHE A 31 9.67 -4.75 0.18
C PHE A 31 8.91 -4.11 -0.98
N TYR A 32 8.49 -2.86 -0.82
CA TYR A 32 7.65 -2.21 -1.83
C TYR A 32 8.40 -1.89 -3.11
N THR A 33 9.70 -1.59 -3.04
CA THR A 33 10.47 -1.28 -4.23
C THR A 33 11.04 -2.52 -4.91
N GLN A 34 11.60 -3.46 -4.15
CA GLN A 34 12.26 -4.64 -4.73
C GLN A 34 11.29 -5.76 -5.05
N GLN A 35 10.33 -6.04 -4.17
CA GLN A 35 9.36 -7.11 -4.41
C GLN A 35 8.21 -6.66 -5.32
N LEU A 36 7.66 -5.48 -5.12
CA LEU A 36 6.49 -5.00 -5.84
C LEU A 36 6.80 -4.00 -6.96
N GLY A 37 8.02 -3.47 -7.00
CA GLY A 37 8.44 -2.58 -8.10
C GLY A 37 7.93 -1.15 -8.01
N LEU A 38 7.49 -0.68 -6.84
CA LEU A 38 7.10 0.71 -6.67
C LEU A 38 8.35 1.62 -6.69
N ASN A 39 8.13 2.89 -6.97
CA ASN A 39 9.19 3.89 -6.99
C ASN A 39 9.41 4.44 -5.58
N LEU A 40 10.66 4.68 -5.21
CA LEU A 40 10.99 5.41 -3.99
C LEU A 40 11.03 6.90 -4.32
N ASP A 41 10.17 7.69 -3.67
CA ASP A 41 10.09 9.14 -3.90
C ASP A 41 10.85 9.93 -2.85
N ASP A 42 10.72 9.54 -1.57
CA ASP A 42 11.37 10.23 -0.46
C ASP A 42 11.57 9.25 0.68
N GLN A 43 12.60 9.51 1.47
CA GLN A 43 12.94 8.62 2.58
C GLN A 43 13.60 9.44 3.67
N ARG A 44 13.03 9.36 4.88
CA ARG A 44 13.53 10.04 6.08
C ARG A 44 13.62 9.07 7.23
N LEU A 45 14.68 8.29 7.23
CA LEU A 45 14.87 7.25 8.24
C LEU A 45 15.17 7.84 9.61
N PRO A 46 14.66 7.24 10.68
CA PRO A 46 13.84 6.03 10.72
C PRO A 46 12.32 6.31 10.62
N ALA A 47 11.91 7.56 10.41
CA ALA A 47 10.52 7.98 10.62
C ALA A 47 9.58 7.57 9.51
N PHE A 48 9.93 7.85 8.22
CA PHE A 48 9.01 7.53 7.15
C PHE A 48 9.69 7.42 5.80
N ALA A 49 8.94 6.88 4.83
CA ALA A 49 9.27 6.94 3.42
C ALA A 49 7.99 7.08 2.60
N GLN A 50 8.12 7.57 1.38
CA GLN A 50 7.04 7.57 0.41
C GLN A 50 7.47 6.76 -0.81
N VAL A 51 6.64 5.79 -1.16
CA VAL A 51 6.78 5.02 -2.41
C VAL A 51 5.55 5.27 -3.27
N SER A 52 5.66 5.07 -4.58
CA SER A 52 4.55 5.39 -5.47
C SER A 52 4.52 4.50 -6.70
N ILE A 53 3.33 4.43 -7.28
CA ILE A 53 3.09 3.90 -8.63
C ILE A 53 1.93 4.68 -9.23
N GLY A 54 2.12 5.27 -10.42
CA GLY A 54 1.09 6.10 -11.01
C GLY A 54 0.68 7.23 -10.08
N ASN A 55 -0.61 7.36 -9.82
CA ASN A 55 -1.16 8.39 -8.94
C ASN A 55 -1.22 7.95 -7.46
N LEU A 56 -0.85 6.72 -7.16
CA LEU A 56 -0.85 6.24 -5.79
C LEU A 56 0.44 6.66 -5.09
N LYS A 57 0.27 7.36 -3.97
CA LYS A 57 1.34 7.59 -2.99
C LYS A 57 1.07 6.72 -1.78
N LEU A 58 2.03 5.89 -1.43
CA LEU A 58 1.96 5.05 -0.24
C LEU A 58 2.99 5.56 0.76
N ILE A 59 2.50 6.01 1.91
CA ILE A 59 3.34 6.58 2.96
C ILE A 59 3.60 5.50 3.99
N LEU A 60 4.87 5.15 4.16
CA LEU A 60 5.30 4.14 5.12
C LEU A 60 5.72 4.87 6.39
N SER A 61 4.84 4.82 7.41
CA SER A 61 5.04 5.55 8.67
C SER A 61 5.63 4.61 9.73
N GLY A 62 6.85 4.93 10.13
CA GLY A 62 7.56 4.17 11.14
C GLY A 62 7.58 4.87 12.50
N PRO A 63 8.36 4.33 13.43
CA PRO A 63 8.51 4.95 14.75
C PRO A 63 9.03 6.37 14.64
N GLY A 64 8.40 7.29 15.37
CA GLY A 64 8.79 8.69 15.39
C GLY A 64 8.13 9.56 14.33
N ALA A 65 7.41 8.98 13.37
CA ALA A 65 6.67 9.76 12.40
C ALA A 65 5.46 10.43 13.05
N SER A 66 5.09 11.62 12.56
CA SER A 66 3.89 12.29 13.06
C SER A 66 2.63 11.46 12.83
N GLY A 67 2.60 10.71 11.73
CA GLY A 67 1.49 9.81 11.39
C GLY A 67 1.46 8.51 12.18
N SER A 68 2.41 8.29 13.09
CA SER A 68 2.49 7.08 13.92
C SER A 68 2.34 7.36 15.40
N ARG A 69 2.01 8.60 15.78
CA ARG A 69 1.87 8.98 17.19
C ARG A 69 0.71 8.25 17.85
N PRO A 70 0.84 7.94 19.14
CA PRO A 70 -0.27 7.32 19.89
C PRO A 70 -1.49 8.24 19.90
N MET A 71 -2.66 7.62 20.04
CA MET A 71 -3.91 8.36 20.22
C MET A 71 -3.98 8.97 21.62
N PRO A 72 -4.85 10.00 21.83
CA PRO A 72 -4.97 10.63 23.13
C PRO A 72 -5.31 9.65 24.27
N ASP A 73 -5.98 8.55 23.98
CA ASP A 73 -6.33 7.53 24.97
C ASP A 73 -5.21 6.49 25.19
N GLY A 74 -4.07 6.66 24.54
CA GLY A 74 -2.92 5.78 24.65
C GLY A 74 -2.85 4.64 23.67
N HIS A 75 -3.86 4.45 22.81
CA HIS A 75 -3.82 3.43 21.78
C HIS A 75 -2.73 3.74 20.76
N HIS A 76 -1.94 2.74 20.42
CA HIS A 76 -0.95 2.86 19.35
C HIS A 76 -1.55 2.51 18.01
N GLN A 77 -1.08 3.20 16.98
CA GLN A 77 -1.42 2.84 15.60
C GLN A 77 -0.56 1.63 15.22
N GLU A 78 -1.20 0.55 14.83
CA GLU A 78 -0.53 -0.70 14.55
C GLU A 78 -0.69 -1.13 13.11
N PRO A 79 0.29 -1.87 12.54
CA PRO A 79 0.14 -2.47 11.21
C PRO A 79 -0.96 -3.53 11.19
N GLY A 80 -1.41 -3.90 10.00
CA GLY A 80 -2.36 -4.99 9.81
C GLY A 80 -3.71 -4.50 9.33
N GLY A 81 -4.75 -5.22 9.70
CA GLY A 81 -6.11 -4.90 9.30
C GLY A 81 -6.50 -5.52 7.96
N TRP A 82 -7.59 -5.00 7.37
CA TRP A 82 -8.15 -5.51 6.12
C TRP A 82 -8.23 -4.48 5.00
N ASN A 83 -8.21 -3.20 5.34
CA ASN A 83 -8.16 -2.14 4.34
C ASN A 83 -6.80 -2.18 3.64
N ARG A 84 -6.83 -2.06 2.31
CA ARG A 84 -5.61 -2.26 1.53
C ARG A 84 -5.64 -1.49 0.23
N VAL A 85 -4.45 -1.26 -0.30
CA VAL A 85 -4.29 -0.81 -1.68
C VAL A 85 -4.48 -2.00 -2.60
N ILE A 86 -5.01 -1.73 -3.79
CA ILE A 86 -5.19 -2.72 -4.85
C ILE A 86 -4.25 -2.32 -5.99
N LEU A 87 -3.30 -3.20 -6.28
CA LEU A 87 -2.31 -2.96 -7.33
C LEU A 87 -2.62 -3.86 -8.52
N GLN A 88 -2.72 -3.26 -9.70
CA GLN A 88 -3.00 -4.01 -10.92
C GLN A 88 -1.72 -4.68 -11.41
N VAL A 89 -1.83 -5.95 -11.76
CA VAL A 89 -0.72 -6.73 -12.32
C VAL A 89 -1.18 -7.46 -13.57
N ALA A 90 -0.23 -7.85 -14.39
CA ALA A 90 -0.43 -8.81 -15.47
C ALA A 90 0.10 -10.17 -15.03
N ASP A 91 -0.51 -11.24 -15.52
CA ASP A 91 -0.11 -12.62 -15.22
C ASP A 91 -0.03 -12.86 -13.69
N LEU A 92 -1.15 -12.70 -13.02
CA LEU A 92 -1.21 -12.89 -11.57
C LEU A 92 -0.68 -14.26 -11.13
N PRO A 93 -1.01 -15.39 -11.78
CA PRO A 93 -0.45 -16.68 -11.36
C PRO A 93 1.08 -16.70 -11.38
N GLY A 94 1.71 -16.15 -12.41
CA GLY A 94 3.17 -16.09 -12.49
C GLY A 94 3.77 -15.19 -11.42
N ARG A 95 3.12 -14.06 -11.13
CA ARG A 95 3.57 -13.16 -10.06
C ARG A 95 3.47 -13.80 -8.69
N ILE A 96 2.40 -14.54 -8.43
CA ILE A 96 2.26 -15.27 -7.16
C ILE A 96 3.42 -16.26 -6.99
N GLN A 97 3.74 -17.01 -8.03
CA GLN A 97 4.84 -17.97 -7.97
C GLN A 97 6.16 -17.29 -7.66
N GLN A 98 6.47 -16.18 -8.32
CA GLN A 98 7.69 -15.41 -8.08
C GLN A 98 7.78 -14.91 -6.63
N LEU A 99 6.68 -14.38 -6.12
CA LEU A 99 6.65 -13.84 -4.76
C LEU A 99 6.74 -14.95 -3.71
N GLN A 100 6.15 -16.11 -3.97
CA GLN A 100 6.30 -17.26 -3.09
C GLN A 100 7.77 -17.70 -2.99
N GLU A 101 8.48 -17.70 -4.10
CA GLU A 101 9.90 -18.07 -4.14
C GLU A 101 10.77 -17.11 -3.31
N THR A 102 10.35 -15.86 -3.17
CA THR A 102 11.07 -14.87 -2.36
C THR A 102 10.55 -14.78 -0.92
N GLY A 103 9.64 -15.68 -0.52
CA GLY A 103 9.18 -15.77 0.86
C GLY A 103 8.06 -14.83 1.24
N VAL A 104 7.40 -14.19 0.27
CA VAL A 104 6.25 -13.32 0.56
C VAL A 104 5.09 -14.15 1.09
N HIS A 105 4.48 -13.67 2.18
CA HIS A 105 3.34 -14.35 2.80
C HIS A 105 2.03 -13.92 2.16
N PHE A 106 1.16 -14.89 1.87
CA PHE A 106 -0.19 -14.65 1.36
C PHE A 106 -1.22 -15.03 2.41
N ARG A 107 -2.28 -14.22 2.52
CA ARG A 107 -3.38 -14.52 3.45
C ARG A 107 -4.35 -15.56 2.92
N ASN A 108 -4.43 -15.71 1.60
CA ASN A 108 -5.38 -16.59 0.93
C ASN A 108 -4.76 -17.17 -0.33
N GLN A 109 -5.57 -17.93 -1.04
CA GLN A 109 -5.27 -18.40 -2.39
C GLN A 109 -5.93 -17.47 -3.40
N MET A 110 -5.47 -17.54 -4.66
CA MET A 110 -6.03 -16.70 -5.72
C MET A 110 -7.53 -16.95 -5.88
N GLU A 111 -8.31 -15.88 -5.83
CA GLU A 111 -9.75 -15.88 -6.07
C GLU A 111 -10.03 -15.44 -7.49
N VAL A 112 -10.97 -16.10 -8.15
CA VAL A 112 -11.39 -15.76 -9.51
C VAL A 112 -12.86 -15.38 -9.47
N GLY A 113 -13.15 -14.19 -9.96
CA GLY A 113 -14.51 -13.67 -10.04
C GLY A 113 -14.78 -13.10 -11.43
N PRO A 114 -15.99 -12.56 -11.67
CA PRO A 114 -16.32 -12.00 -12.97
C PRO A 114 -15.49 -10.77 -13.34
N GLY A 115 -14.99 -10.04 -12.35
CA GLY A 115 -14.16 -8.85 -12.58
C GLY A 115 -12.69 -9.15 -12.83
N GLY A 116 -12.21 -10.34 -12.50
CA GLY A 116 -10.81 -10.71 -12.65
C GLY A 116 -10.32 -11.67 -11.57
N LYS A 117 -9.02 -11.65 -11.35
CA LYS A 117 -8.34 -12.50 -10.38
C LYS A 117 -7.69 -11.65 -9.31
N GLN A 118 -7.68 -12.11 -8.07
CA GLN A 118 -7.11 -11.36 -6.96
C GLN A 118 -6.52 -12.26 -5.90
N ILE A 119 -5.59 -11.71 -5.12
CA ILE A 119 -5.00 -12.38 -3.97
C ILE A 119 -4.55 -11.32 -2.96
N LEU A 120 -4.56 -11.67 -1.68
CA LEU A 120 -4.05 -10.83 -0.61
C LEU A 120 -2.68 -11.32 -0.17
N LEU A 121 -1.69 -10.45 -0.26
CA LEU A 121 -0.39 -10.68 0.35
C LEU A 121 -0.21 -9.77 1.57
N GLU A 122 0.81 -10.04 2.34
CA GLU A 122 1.21 -9.20 3.46
C GLU A 122 2.59 -8.63 3.22
N ASP A 123 2.77 -7.36 3.59
CA ASP A 123 4.11 -6.79 3.68
C ASP A 123 4.84 -7.36 4.91
N ALA A 124 6.05 -6.86 5.18
CA ALA A 124 6.88 -7.37 6.27
C ALA A 124 6.27 -7.15 7.66
N ASP A 125 5.28 -6.27 7.78
CA ASP A 125 4.62 -5.94 9.04
C ASP A 125 3.21 -6.53 9.15
N GLY A 126 2.79 -7.31 8.17
CA GLY A 126 1.45 -7.89 8.14
C GLY A 126 0.40 -6.99 7.55
N ASN A 127 0.76 -5.86 6.93
CA ASN A 127 -0.19 -5.02 6.23
C ASN A 127 -0.65 -5.70 4.94
N PRO A 128 -1.96 -5.71 4.65
CA PRO A 128 -2.46 -6.37 3.45
C PRO A 128 -2.24 -5.52 2.20
N VAL A 129 -1.90 -6.19 1.11
CA VAL A 129 -1.84 -5.62 -0.23
C VAL A 129 -2.58 -6.58 -1.15
N GLU A 130 -3.49 -6.07 -1.94
CA GLU A 130 -4.20 -6.88 -2.94
C GLU A 130 -3.53 -6.73 -4.29
N LEU A 131 -3.23 -7.86 -4.93
CA LEU A 131 -2.83 -7.88 -6.34
C LEU A 131 -4.05 -8.28 -7.16
N PHE A 132 -4.30 -7.55 -8.22
CA PHE A 132 -5.49 -7.70 -9.05
C PHE A 132 -5.14 -7.72 -10.52
N GLU A 133 -5.63 -8.74 -11.22
CA GLU A 133 -5.55 -8.83 -12.68
C GLU A 133 -6.97 -8.72 -13.24
N PRO A 134 -7.32 -7.63 -13.94
CA PRO A 134 -8.65 -7.47 -14.51
C PRO A 134 -8.99 -8.58 -15.51
N ALA A 135 -10.27 -8.91 -15.60
CA ALA A 135 -10.73 -9.87 -16.60
C ALA A 135 -10.46 -9.34 -18.00
N ALA A 136 -10.13 -10.25 -18.92
CA ALA A 136 -9.97 -9.91 -20.31
C ALA A 136 -11.31 -9.42 -20.90
N ARG A 137 -11.24 -8.45 -21.77
CA ARG A 137 -12.42 -7.91 -22.47
C ARG A 137 -12.55 -8.52 -23.85
#